data_47e486a067b6df67015d0866570657b9
#
_entry.id   47e486a067b6df67015d0866570657b9
#
_cell.length_a   1.000
_cell.length_b   1.000
_cell.length_c   1.000
_cell.angle_alpha   90.00
_cell.angle_beta   90.00
_cell.angle_gamma   90.00
#
_symmetry.space_group_name_H-M   'P 1'
#
loop_
_entity.id
_entity.type
_entity.pdbx_description
1 polymer ?
#
loop_
_entity_poly.entity_id
_entity_poly.type
_entity_poly.pdbx_seq_one_letter_code
_entity_poly.pdbx_strand_id
1 'polypeptide(L)'
;ILRYAAGVQPAQVCRDLGVRQALQATVQRLGGHWRVSIQLFDAAASKIVFSEKHDLMLDDVFDVQDEIGRLVVESLHVRFPLTAARSRDRYSGDPEAYNAFVTGLRVSSSDQPEQLRLAAEYLSHAVERDPSFALAHATLSLVSMNMHLEFEAQRTWLRQAEDHCRQALTLDPALPEGHLARAWILWSPSKSFQHAEAIAALE
;
A
#
# COMPACT_ATOMS: atom_id res chain seq x y z
N ILE A 1 7.43 -9.15 0.65
CA ILE A 1 7.34 -8.83 -0.80
C ILE A 1 8.74 -8.57 -1.28
N LEU A 2 9.26 -9.42 -2.19
CA LEU A 2 10.54 -9.17 -2.85
C LEU A 2 10.41 -7.92 -3.72
N ARG A 3 11.20 -6.89 -3.45
CA ARG A 3 11.24 -5.67 -4.26
C ARG A 3 12.47 -5.74 -5.15
N TYR A 4 12.25 -5.61 -6.45
CA TYR A 4 13.31 -5.50 -7.42
C TYR A 4 13.62 -4.03 -7.69
N ALA A 5 14.92 -3.73 -7.86
CA ALA A 5 15.35 -2.40 -8.27
C ALA A 5 14.83 -2.07 -9.68
N ALA A 6 14.69 -0.78 -9.99
CA ALA A 6 14.36 -0.36 -11.34
C ALA A 6 15.42 -0.87 -12.33
N GLY A 7 14.96 -1.43 -13.47
CA GLY A 7 15.85 -1.95 -14.52
C GLY A 7 16.23 -3.42 -14.43
N VAL A 8 15.72 -4.16 -13.43
CA VAL A 8 15.92 -5.62 -13.38
C VAL A 8 15.23 -6.27 -14.60
N GLN A 9 15.95 -7.17 -15.26
CA GLN A 9 15.42 -7.87 -16.43
C GLN A 9 14.27 -8.80 -16.06
N PRO A 10 13.13 -8.81 -16.78
CA PRO A 10 11.99 -9.68 -16.48
C PRO A 10 12.36 -11.16 -16.44
N ALA A 11 13.32 -11.60 -17.24
CA ALA A 11 13.84 -12.96 -17.23
C ALA A 11 14.50 -13.34 -15.90
N GLN A 12 15.17 -12.40 -15.22
CA GLN A 12 15.75 -12.61 -13.90
C GLN A 12 14.63 -12.76 -12.85
N VAL A 13 13.64 -11.88 -12.89
CA VAL A 13 12.47 -11.93 -12.00
C VAL A 13 11.75 -13.27 -12.12
N CYS A 14 11.54 -13.77 -13.35
CA CYS A 14 10.91 -15.07 -13.57
C CYS A 14 11.72 -16.22 -12.93
N ARG A 15 13.05 -16.20 -13.07
CA ARG A 15 13.91 -17.22 -12.46
C ARG A 15 13.87 -17.19 -10.94
N ASP A 16 14.00 -16.00 -10.36
CA ASP A 16 14.10 -15.82 -8.90
C ASP A 16 12.80 -16.20 -8.19
N LEU A 17 11.66 -15.91 -8.83
CA LEU A 17 10.32 -16.20 -8.27
C LEU A 17 9.74 -17.54 -8.71
N GLY A 18 10.40 -18.27 -9.64
CA GLY A 18 9.89 -19.53 -10.18
C GLY A 18 8.58 -19.37 -10.96
N VAL A 19 8.35 -18.19 -11.58
CA VAL A 19 7.13 -17.88 -12.33
C VAL A 19 7.37 -17.98 -13.83
N ARG A 20 6.33 -18.39 -14.57
CA ARG A 20 6.42 -18.50 -16.02
C ARG A 20 6.38 -17.13 -16.72
N GLN A 21 5.63 -16.21 -16.19
CA GLN A 21 5.41 -14.91 -16.81
C GLN A 21 5.67 -13.77 -15.83
N ALA A 22 6.23 -12.67 -16.33
CA ALA A 22 6.42 -11.43 -15.58
C ALA A 22 5.80 -10.27 -16.37
N LEU A 23 4.94 -9.51 -15.69
CA LEU A 23 4.39 -8.25 -16.20
C LEU A 23 5.26 -7.11 -15.71
N GLN A 24 5.67 -6.24 -16.63
CA GLN A 24 6.37 -5.01 -16.33
C GLN A 24 5.55 -3.82 -16.81
N ALA A 25 5.27 -2.89 -15.93
CA ALA A 25 4.67 -1.61 -16.25
C ALA A 25 5.66 -0.47 -15.99
N THR A 26 5.74 0.49 -16.90
CA THR A 26 6.53 1.70 -16.74
C THR A 26 5.61 2.90 -16.91
N VAL A 27 5.65 3.83 -15.97
CA VAL A 27 4.85 5.05 -15.98
C VAL A 27 5.79 6.25 -16.08
N GLN A 28 5.54 7.12 -17.04
CA GLN A 28 6.33 8.33 -17.25
C GLN A 28 5.41 9.53 -17.38
N ARG A 29 5.75 10.62 -16.71
CA ARG A 29 5.07 11.90 -16.90
C ARG A 29 5.80 12.72 -17.96
N LEU A 30 5.08 13.09 -19.00
CA LEU A 30 5.61 13.84 -20.14
C LEU A 30 4.80 15.12 -20.31
N GLY A 31 5.29 16.22 -19.74
CA GLY A 31 4.55 17.48 -19.75
C GLY A 31 3.21 17.36 -19.01
N GLY A 32 2.09 17.54 -19.70
CA GLY A 32 0.73 17.45 -19.16
C GLY A 32 0.05 16.10 -19.32
N HIS A 33 0.76 15.04 -19.71
CA HIS A 33 0.18 13.72 -19.91
C HIS A 33 1.07 12.60 -19.34
N TRP A 34 0.48 11.41 -19.16
CA TRP A 34 1.15 10.23 -18.64
C TRP A 34 1.33 9.20 -19.75
N ARG A 35 2.52 8.63 -19.84
CA ARG A 35 2.78 7.49 -20.72
C ARG A 35 2.91 6.23 -19.88
N VAL A 36 2.03 5.27 -20.14
CA VAL A 36 2.06 3.94 -19.53
C VAL A 36 2.50 2.94 -20.58
N SER A 37 3.57 2.18 -20.30
CA SER A 37 4.04 1.09 -21.13
C SER A 37 3.89 -0.21 -20.37
N ILE A 38 3.16 -1.18 -20.92
CA ILE A 38 2.91 -2.50 -20.31
C ILE A 38 3.56 -3.55 -21.19
N GLN A 39 4.33 -4.44 -20.58
CA GLN A 39 5.00 -5.54 -21.25
C GLN A 39 4.81 -6.83 -20.48
N LEU A 40 4.47 -7.92 -21.17
CA LEU A 40 4.41 -9.27 -20.62
C LEU A 40 5.56 -10.10 -21.20
N PHE A 41 6.44 -10.56 -20.33
CA PHE A 41 7.53 -11.46 -20.67
C PHE A 41 7.13 -12.91 -20.33
N ASP A 42 7.38 -13.84 -21.27
CA ASP A 42 7.20 -15.29 -21.05
C ASP A 42 8.58 -15.96 -20.98
N ALA A 43 8.89 -16.54 -19.83
CA ALA A 43 10.17 -17.18 -19.56
C ALA A 43 10.38 -18.45 -20.40
N ALA A 44 9.32 -19.21 -20.70
CA ALA A 44 9.40 -20.41 -21.53
C ALA A 44 9.71 -20.07 -22.97
N ALA A 45 9.15 -18.97 -23.48
CA ALA A 45 9.42 -18.47 -24.82
C ALA A 45 10.66 -17.55 -24.87
N SER A 46 11.22 -17.17 -23.73
CA SER A 46 12.34 -16.22 -23.56
C SER A 46 12.16 -14.90 -24.35
N LYS A 47 10.94 -14.39 -24.43
CA LYS A 47 10.60 -13.18 -25.17
C LYS A 47 9.44 -12.41 -24.55
N ILE A 48 9.33 -11.13 -24.96
CA ILE A 48 8.13 -10.32 -24.71
C ILE A 48 7.02 -10.84 -25.64
N VAL A 49 5.93 -11.33 -25.05
CA VAL A 49 4.77 -11.87 -25.77
C VAL A 49 3.66 -10.83 -25.95
N PHE A 50 3.73 -9.75 -25.22
CA PHE A 50 2.79 -8.64 -25.28
C PHE A 50 3.49 -7.33 -24.94
N SER A 51 3.20 -6.25 -25.66
CA SER A 51 3.72 -4.91 -25.38
C SER A 51 2.74 -3.86 -25.90
N GLU A 52 2.26 -3.01 -25.00
CA GLU A 52 1.40 -1.87 -25.33
C GLU A 52 1.91 -0.59 -24.69
N LYS A 53 1.55 0.55 -25.32
CA LYS A 53 1.82 1.90 -24.82
C LYS A 53 0.55 2.72 -24.91
N HIS A 54 0.24 3.38 -23.81
CA HIS A 54 -0.93 4.26 -23.69
C HIS A 54 -0.47 5.65 -23.26
N ASP A 55 -0.94 6.68 -23.95
CA ASP A 55 -0.76 8.06 -23.57
C ASP A 55 -2.08 8.54 -22.94
N LEU A 56 -2.04 8.89 -21.66
CA LEU A 56 -3.20 9.26 -20.86
C LEU A 56 -3.18 10.78 -20.59
N MET A 57 -4.25 11.44 -20.96
CA MET A 57 -4.49 12.86 -20.68
C MET A 57 -5.31 12.96 -19.40
N LEU A 58 -4.71 12.64 -18.27
CA LEU A 58 -5.37 12.62 -16.97
C LEU A 58 -4.65 13.59 -16.03
N ASP A 59 -5.43 14.46 -15.41
CA ASP A 59 -4.92 15.46 -14.46
C ASP A 59 -4.77 14.88 -13.05
N ASP A 60 -5.57 13.85 -12.71
CA ASP A 60 -5.59 13.20 -11.42
C ASP A 60 -4.75 11.91 -11.42
N VAL A 61 -3.89 11.78 -10.43
CA VAL A 61 -3.06 10.58 -10.22
C VAL A 61 -3.90 9.31 -9.96
N PHE A 62 -5.08 9.45 -9.38
CA PHE A 62 -6.00 8.33 -9.12
C PHE A 62 -6.62 7.80 -10.42
N ASP A 63 -7.02 8.70 -11.32
CA ASP A 63 -7.49 8.31 -12.65
C ASP A 63 -6.39 7.56 -13.42
N VAL A 64 -5.13 7.97 -13.27
CA VAL A 64 -3.97 7.25 -13.83
C VAL A 64 -3.82 5.85 -13.22
N GLN A 65 -3.97 5.71 -11.90
CA GLN A 65 -3.86 4.40 -11.23
C GLN A 65 -5.00 3.45 -11.64
N ASP A 66 -6.24 3.94 -11.69
CA ASP A 66 -7.39 3.15 -12.11
C ASP A 66 -7.26 2.70 -13.57
N GLU A 67 -6.80 3.59 -14.44
CA GLU A 67 -6.56 3.27 -15.84
C GLU A 67 -5.42 2.26 -16.03
N ILE A 68 -4.32 2.39 -15.27
CA ILE A 68 -3.24 1.38 -15.26
C ILE A 68 -3.80 0.02 -14.82
N GLY A 69 -4.60 -0.02 -13.76
CA GLY A 69 -5.25 -1.25 -13.27
C GLY A 69 -6.11 -1.90 -14.36
N ARG A 70 -6.92 -1.11 -15.04
CA ARG A 70 -7.78 -1.56 -16.15
C ARG A 70 -6.95 -2.12 -17.30
N LEU A 71 -5.91 -1.40 -17.74
CA LEU A 71 -5.02 -1.81 -18.82
C LEU A 71 -4.28 -3.12 -18.50
N VAL A 72 -3.81 -3.29 -17.25
CA VAL A 72 -3.17 -4.54 -16.80
C VAL A 72 -4.13 -5.72 -16.87
N VAL A 73 -5.38 -5.55 -16.40
CA VAL A 73 -6.41 -6.60 -16.44
C VAL A 73 -6.75 -6.98 -17.88
N GLU A 74 -6.95 -5.99 -18.77
CA GLU A 74 -7.22 -6.23 -20.18
C GLU A 74 -6.05 -6.94 -20.87
N SER A 75 -4.82 -6.51 -20.59
CA SER A 75 -3.60 -7.10 -21.15
C SER A 75 -3.40 -8.56 -20.77
N LEU A 76 -3.86 -8.96 -19.59
CA LEU A 76 -3.77 -10.34 -19.12
C LEU A 76 -4.94 -11.24 -19.57
N HIS A 77 -5.94 -10.67 -20.27
CA HIS A 77 -7.19 -11.36 -20.64
C HIS A 77 -7.86 -12.09 -19.46
N VAL A 78 -7.63 -11.58 -18.25
CA VAL A 78 -8.18 -12.16 -17.04
C VAL A 78 -9.49 -11.47 -16.71
N ARG A 79 -10.59 -12.22 -16.70
CA ARG A 79 -11.88 -11.71 -16.21
C ARG A 79 -11.87 -11.66 -14.68
N PHE A 80 -11.36 -10.58 -14.12
CA PHE A 80 -11.65 -10.26 -12.73
C PHE A 80 -13.00 -9.54 -12.64
N PRO A 81 -13.83 -9.85 -11.64
CA PRO A 81 -14.93 -8.95 -11.30
C PRO A 81 -14.28 -7.65 -10.83
N LEU A 82 -14.31 -6.62 -11.67
CA LEU A 82 -13.82 -5.28 -11.34
C LEU A 82 -14.71 -4.73 -10.22
N THR A 83 -14.27 -4.89 -9.00
CA THR A 83 -14.73 -4.07 -7.88
C THR A 83 -13.93 -2.76 -7.86
N ALA A 84 -13.82 -2.12 -9.04
CA ALA A 84 -13.08 -0.87 -9.23
C ALA A 84 -13.62 0.30 -8.37
N ALA A 85 -14.89 0.20 -7.93
CA ALA A 85 -15.47 1.18 -7.04
C ALA A 85 -14.83 1.24 -5.64
N ARG A 86 -14.10 0.19 -5.22
CA ARG A 86 -13.48 0.15 -3.89
C ARG A 86 -12.09 0.76 -3.81
N SER A 87 -11.39 0.98 -4.91
CA SER A 87 -10.04 1.55 -4.85
C SER A 87 -10.05 3.06 -4.62
N ARG A 88 -10.99 3.80 -5.20
CA ARG A 88 -11.12 5.26 -4.99
C ARG A 88 -11.49 5.60 -3.56
N ASP A 89 -12.42 4.85 -2.95
CA ASP A 89 -12.90 5.11 -1.59
C ASP A 89 -11.84 4.77 -0.51
N ARG A 90 -10.77 4.07 -0.87
CA ARG A 90 -9.68 3.71 0.06
C ARG A 90 -8.63 4.80 0.24
N TYR A 91 -8.51 5.71 -0.71
CA TYR A 91 -7.49 6.76 -0.72
C TYR A 91 -8.13 8.14 -0.56
N SER A 92 -7.35 9.08 -0.04
CA SER A 92 -7.79 10.46 0.10
C SER A 92 -7.99 11.13 -1.26
N GLY A 93 -9.04 11.92 -1.38
CA GLY A 93 -9.24 12.86 -2.49
C GLY A 93 -8.36 14.12 -2.38
N ASP A 94 -7.70 14.36 -1.25
CA ASP A 94 -6.72 15.45 -1.07
C ASP A 94 -5.34 14.99 -1.55
N PRO A 95 -4.76 15.60 -2.62
CA PRO A 95 -3.46 15.21 -3.15
C PRO A 95 -2.30 15.37 -2.16
N GLU A 96 -2.37 16.31 -1.22
CA GLU A 96 -1.35 16.50 -0.20
C GLU A 96 -1.42 15.37 0.84
N ALA A 97 -2.64 15.02 1.29
CA ALA A 97 -2.86 13.88 2.18
C ALA A 97 -2.37 12.57 1.57
N TYR A 98 -2.69 12.35 0.30
CA TYR A 98 -2.24 11.16 -0.42
C TYR A 98 -0.71 11.11 -0.59
N ASN A 99 -0.08 12.21 -0.99
CA ASN A 99 1.37 12.27 -1.13
C ASN A 99 2.10 12.04 0.20
N ALA A 100 1.58 12.61 1.28
CA ALA A 100 2.08 12.38 2.63
C ALA A 100 1.95 10.90 3.03
N PHE A 101 0.79 10.30 2.79
CA PHE A 101 0.54 8.86 3.04
C PHE A 101 1.52 7.97 2.28
N VAL A 102 1.68 8.17 0.96
CA VAL A 102 2.60 7.36 0.12
C VAL A 102 4.05 7.50 0.58
N THR A 103 4.45 8.72 0.98
CA THR A 103 5.79 8.97 1.51
C THR A 103 5.99 8.25 2.85
N GLY A 104 5.04 8.37 3.76
CA GLY A 104 5.03 7.65 5.04
C GLY A 104 5.08 6.14 4.88
N LEU A 105 4.27 5.59 3.97
CA LEU A 105 4.26 4.16 3.67
C LEU A 105 5.61 3.66 3.12
N ARG A 106 6.25 4.44 2.25
CA ARG A 106 7.57 4.10 1.71
C ARG A 106 8.64 4.11 2.80
N VAL A 107 8.62 5.12 3.67
CA VAL A 107 9.59 5.28 4.76
C VAL A 107 9.39 4.22 5.84
N SER A 108 8.13 3.81 6.12
CA SER A 108 7.79 2.78 7.12
C SER A 108 8.28 1.37 6.76
N SER A 109 8.77 1.17 5.53
CA SER A 109 9.35 -0.12 5.10
C SER A 109 10.75 -0.38 5.68
N SER A 110 11.30 0.54 6.44
CA SER A 110 12.62 0.42 7.09
C SER A 110 12.47 -0.08 8.52
N ASP A 111 13.41 -0.90 8.96
CA ASP A 111 13.53 -1.37 10.35
C ASP A 111 14.35 -0.43 11.23
N GLN A 112 14.46 0.85 10.85
CA GLN A 112 15.22 1.86 11.61
C GLN A 112 14.24 2.77 12.39
N PRO A 113 14.46 2.99 13.71
CA PRO A 113 13.53 3.77 14.53
C PRO A 113 13.37 5.22 14.05
N GLU A 114 14.43 5.84 13.53
CA GLU A 114 14.37 7.20 12.97
C GLU A 114 13.48 7.27 11.73
N GLN A 115 13.50 6.23 10.89
CA GLN A 115 12.66 6.14 9.71
C GLN A 115 11.19 5.91 10.10
N LEU A 116 10.94 5.08 11.12
CA LEU A 116 9.58 4.87 11.62
C LEU A 116 9.00 6.14 12.26
N ARG A 117 9.81 6.94 12.98
CA ARG A 117 9.35 8.25 13.47
C ARG A 117 9.00 9.18 12.33
N LEU A 118 9.87 9.27 11.32
CA LEU A 118 9.61 10.06 10.12
C LEU A 118 8.36 9.57 9.37
N ALA A 119 8.15 8.25 9.28
CA ALA A 119 6.93 7.69 8.72
C ALA A 119 5.68 8.12 9.51
N ALA A 120 5.76 8.08 10.85
CA ALA A 120 4.66 8.54 11.71
C ALA A 120 4.36 10.04 11.51
N GLU A 121 5.36 10.89 11.30
CA GLU A 121 5.18 12.32 11.00
C GLU A 121 4.45 12.51 9.66
N TYR A 122 4.87 11.83 8.58
CA TYR A 122 4.18 11.90 7.30
C TYR A 122 2.74 11.39 7.37
N LEU A 123 2.52 10.27 8.06
CA LEU A 123 1.19 9.69 8.22
C LEU A 123 0.29 10.58 9.11
N SER A 124 0.85 11.21 10.14
CA SER A 124 0.13 12.21 10.95
C SER A 124 -0.30 13.39 10.11
N HIS A 125 0.59 13.91 9.25
CA HIS A 125 0.23 14.97 8.31
C HIS A 125 -0.88 14.53 7.33
N ALA A 126 -0.85 13.27 6.86
CA ALA A 126 -1.90 12.75 5.99
C ALA A 126 -3.27 12.75 6.66
N VAL A 127 -3.38 12.29 7.93
CA VAL A 127 -4.65 12.26 8.67
C VAL A 127 -5.09 13.64 9.20
N GLU A 128 -4.17 14.59 9.37
CA GLU A 128 -4.49 15.97 9.66
C GLU A 128 -5.11 16.68 8.45
N ARG A 129 -4.57 16.40 7.25
CA ARG A 129 -5.09 16.96 5.99
C ARG A 129 -6.44 16.34 5.61
N ASP A 130 -6.57 15.03 5.79
CA ASP A 130 -7.81 14.31 5.53
C ASP A 130 -8.15 13.38 6.71
N PRO A 131 -8.94 13.86 7.68
CA PRO A 131 -9.37 13.05 8.81
C PRO A 131 -10.26 11.85 8.46
N SER A 132 -10.78 11.78 7.22
CA SER A 132 -11.58 10.65 6.73
C SER A 132 -10.75 9.55 6.06
N PHE A 133 -9.43 9.72 5.97
CA PHE A 133 -8.53 8.77 5.32
C PHE A 133 -8.28 7.52 6.19
N ALA A 134 -9.22 6.56 6.17
CA ALA A 134 -9.19 5.35 7.01
C ALA A 134 -7.88 4.56 6.88
N LEU A 135 -7.36 4.39 5.66
CA LEU A 135 -6.12 3.64 5.42
C LEU A 135 -4.89 4.34 6.02
N ALA A 136 -4.83 5.67 6.01
CA ALA A 136 -3.74 6.42 6.66
C ALA A 136 -3.79 6.25 8.18
N HIS A 137 -4.98 6.29 8.79
CA HIS A 137 -5.16 5.98 10.20
C HIS A 137 -4.70 4.55 10.55
N ALA A 138 -5.09 3.54 9.77
CA ALA A 138 -4.67 2.16 10.00
C ALA A 138 -3.14 2.02 9.89
N THR A 139 -2.53 2.63 8.88
CA THR A 139 -1.08 2.59 8.68
C THR A 139 -0.32 3.29 9.80
N LEU A 140 -0.80 4.44 10.26
CA LEU A 140 -0.21 5.16 11.41
C LEU A 140 -0.30 4.33 12.69
N SER A 141 -1.41 3.63 12.89
CA SER A 141 -1.57 2.69 14.00
C SER A 141 -0.52 1.58 13.96
N LEU A 142 -0.30 0.95 12.80
CA LEU A 142 0.70 -0.11 12.62
C LEU A 142 2.12 0.41 12.85
N VAL A 143 2.47 1.57 12.34
CA VAL A 143 3.79 2.21 12.56
C VAL A 143 4.00 2.51 14.04
N SER A 144 2.98 3.04 14.73
CA SER A 144 3.03 3.34 16.16
C SER A 144 3.18 2.08 17.00
N MET A 145 2.51 0.98 16.62
CA MET A 145 2.68 -0.32 17.28
C MET A 145 4.08 -0.89 17.06
N ASN A 146 4.64 -0.78 15.86
CA ASN A 146 6.00 -1.21 15.60
C ASN A 146 7.00 -0.44 16.47
N MET A 147 6.86 0.88 16.56
CA MET A 147 7.67 1.70 17.47
C MET A 147 7.55 1.25 18.94
N HIS A 148 6.33 0.96 19.38
CA HIS A 148 6.07 0.52 20.76
C HIS A 148 6.66 -0.85 21.08
N LEU A 149 6.57 -1.80 20.14
CA LEU A 149 6.99 -3.19 20.39
C LEU A 149 8.50 -3.40 20.23
N GLU A 150 9.09 -2.78 19.20
CA GLU A 150 10.46 -3.11 18.81
C GLU A 150 11.50 -2.11 19.33
N PHE A 151 11.12 -0.85 19.58
CA PHE A 151 12.09 0.20 19.87
C PHE A 151 11.83 0.96 21.17
N GLU A 152 10.62 1.46 21.35
CA GLU A 152 10.29 2.35 22.47
C GLU A 152 8.99 1.93 23.11
N ALA A 153 9.07 1.19 24.23
CA ALA A 153 7.91 0.76 25.00
C ALA A 153 7.20 1.94 25.74
N GLN A 154 7.04 3.08 25.03
CA GLN A 154 6.40 4.27 25.59
C GLN A 154 4.89 4.18 25.44
N ARG A 155 4.17 4.61 26.50
CA ARG A 155 2.69 4.64 26.48
C ARG A 155 2.11 5.58 25.42
N THR A 156 2.88 6.56 24.97
CA THR A 156 2.49 7.50 23.91
C THR A 156 2.27 6.79 22.59
N TRP A 157 3.21 5.92 22.17
CA TRP A 157 3.08 5.14 20.95
C TRP A 157 1.91 4.17 20.99
N LEU A 158 1.72 3.48 22.13
CA LEU A 158 0.57 2.57 22.29
C LEU A 158 -0.76 3.32 22.21
N ARG A 159 -0.87 4.48 22.88
CA ARG A 159 -2.10 5.28 22.84
C ARG A 159 -2.39 5.78 21.43
N GLN A 160 -1.36 6.28 20.73
CA GLN A 160 -1.49 6.70 19.34
C GLN A 160 -1.98 5.54 18.45
N ALA A 161 -1.40 4.35 18.61
CA ALA A 161 -1.84 3.17 17.87
C ALA A 161 -3.32 2.83 18.14
N GLU A 162 -3.75 2.81 19.42
CA GLU A 162 -5.12 2.52 19.80
C GLU A 162 -6.12 3.55 19.24
N ASP A 163 -5.78 4.84 19.32
CA ASP A 163 -6.64 5.92 18.85
C ASP A 163 -6.83 5.87 17.34
N HIS A 164 -5.75 5.71 16.58
CA HIS A 164 -5.82 5.62 15.12
C HIS A 164 -6.42 4.31 14.62
N CYS A 165 -6.20 3.17 15.29
CA CYS A 165 -6.91 1.93 14.99
C CYS A 165 -8.42 2.10 15.12
N ARG A 166 -8.87 2.75 16.20
CA ARG A 166 -10.30 3.02 16.44
C ARG A 166 -10.87 3.92 15.35
N GLN A 167 -10.15 4.98 14.97
CA GLN A 167 -10.58 5.88 13.89
C GLN A 167 -10.69 5.13 12.56
N ALA A 168 -9.68 4.35 12.19
CA ALA A 168 -9.68 3.57 10.96
C ALA A 168 -10.91 2.66 10.85
N LEU A 169 -11.20 1.88 11.90
CA LEU A 169 -12.35 0.96 11.92
C LEU A 169 -13.70 1.65 12.12
N THR A 170 -13.72 2.90 12.59
CA THR A 170 -14.94 3.72 12.62
C THR A 170 -15.27 4.24 11.22
N LEU A 171 -14.25 4.64 10.46
CA LEU A 171 -14.38 5.14 9.09
C LEU A 171 -14.67 4.03 8.09
N ASP A 172 -13.96 2.90 8.22
CA ASP A 172 -14.18 1.69 7.39
C ASP A 172 -14.11 0.44 8.28
N PRO A 173 -15.29 -0.06 8.74
CA PRO A 173 -15.34 -1.28 9.56
C PRO A 173 -14.85 -2.55 8.87
N ALA A 174 -14.70 -2.56 7.55
CA ALA A 174 -14.23 -3.70 6.76
C ALA A 174 -12.76 -3.55 6.31
N LEU A 175 -12.04 -2.53 6.78
CA LEU A 175 -10.67 -2.25 6.38
C LEU A 175 -9.69 -3.32 6.93
N PRO A 176 -9.06 -4.15 6.08
CA PRO A 176 -8.18 -5.23 6.55
C PRO A 176 -7.00 -4.71 7.37
N GLU A 177 -6.42 -3.58 6.99
CA GLU A 177 -5.30 -2.95 7.69
C GLU A 177 -5.71 -2.45 9.09
N GLY A 178 -6.96 -2.04 9.27
CA GLY A 178 -7.51 -1.68 10.57
C GLY A 178 -7.65 -2.90 11.48
N HIS A 179 -8.13 -4.02 10.96
CA HIS A 179 -8.21 -5.28 11.69
C HIS A 179 -6.83 -5.84 12.03
N LEU A 180 -5.86 -5.72 11.12
CA LEU A 180 -4.47 -6.08 11.39
C LEU A 180 -3.89 -5.24 12.54
N ALA A 181 -4.09 -3.93 12.51
CA ALA A 181 -3.65 -3.03 13.59
C ALA A 181 -4.28 -3.41 14.93
N ARG A 182 -5.58 -3.73 14.94
CA ARG A 182 -6.29 -4.21 16.14
C ARG A 182 -5.71 -5.51 16.68
N ALA A 183 -5.41 -6.46 15.79
CA ALA A 183 -4.81 -7.74 16.19
C ALA A 183 -3.43 -7.54 16.85
N TRP A 184 -2.59 -6.66 16.30
CA TRP A 184 -1.28 -6.34 16.87
C TRP A 184 -1.40 -5.68 18.25
N ILE A 185 -2.35 -4.76 18.43
CA ILE A 185 -2.62 -4.13 19.74
C ILE A 185 -3.02 -5.20 20.75
N LEU A 186 -3.95 -6.08 20.41
CA LEU A 186 -4.44 -7.15 21.31
C LEU A 186 -3.34 -8.17 21.61
N TRP A 187 -2.49 -8.47 20.67
CA TRP A 187 -1.36 -9.40 20.81
C TRP A 187 -0.10 -8.73 21.40
N SER A 188 -0.22 -7.63 22.08
CA SER A 188 0.92 -6.94 22.69
C SER A 188 1.07 -7.30 24.19
N PRO A 189 2.29 -7.16 24.76
CA PRO A 189 2.50 -7.31 26.20
C PRO A 189 1.60 -6.39 27.03
N SER A 190 1.32 -5.20 26.52
CA SER A 190 0.48 -4.19 27.15
C SER A 190 -0.99 -4.62 27.32
N LYS A 191 -1.43 -5.61 26.52
CA LYS A 191 -2.75 -6.25 26.58
C LYS A 191 -2.69 -7.68 27.12
N SER A 192 -1.55 -8.09 27.70
CA SER A 192 -1.36 -9.44 28.23
C SER A 192 -1.57 -10.54 27.18
N PHE A 193 -1.22 -10.26 25.92
CA PHE A 193 -1.31 -11.20 24.79
C PHE A 193 -2.70 -11.85 24.65
N GLN A 194 -3.72 -11.07 24.37
CA GLN A 194 -5.09 -11.55 24.12
C GLN A 194 -5.18 -12.32 22.79
N HIS A 195 -4.65 -13.57 22.77
CA HIS A 195 -4.49 -14.36 21.54
C HIS A 195 -5.82 -14.66 20.84
N ALA A 196 -6.85 -15.04 21.62
CA ALA A 196 -8.14 -15.40 21.04
C ALA A 196 -8.81 -14.21 20.34
N GLU A 197 -8.80 -13.05 21.01
CA GLU A 197 -9.35 -11.80 20.48
C GLU A 197 -8.53 -11.27 19.29
N ALA A 198 -7.20 -11.45 19.32
CA ALA A 198 -6.34 -11.07 18.20
C ALA A 198 -6.62 -11.92 16.95
N ILE A 199 -6.81 -13.24 17.10
CA ILE A 199 -7.19 -14.14 16.00
C ILE A 199 -8.56 -13.74 15.46
N ALA A 200 -9.56 -13.57 16.33
CA ALA A 200 -10.92 -13.17 15.94
C ALA A 200 -10.97 -11.80 15.23
N ALA A 201 -9.96 -10.94 15.41
CA ALA A 201 -9.88 -9.68 14.69
C ALA A 201 -9.38 -9.84 13.23
N LEU A 202 -8.83 -11.00 12.88
CA LEU A 202 -8.28 -11.30 11.55
C LEU A 202 -9.20 -12.20 10.70
N GLU A 203 -10.24 -12.79 11.30
CA GLU A 203 -11.29 -13.59 10.64
C GLU A 203 -12.41 -12.70 10.09
#